data_a90eb35b23a45a1a38182dc632a96613
#
_entry.id   a90eb35b23a45a1a38182dc632a96613
#
_cell.length_a   1.000
_cell.length_b   1.000
_cell.length_c   1.000
_cell.angle_alpha   90.00
_cell.angle_beta   90.00
_cell.angle_gamma   90.00
#
_symmetry.space_group_name_H-M   'P 1'
#
loop_
_entity.id
_entity.type
_entity.pdbx_description
1 polymer ?
#
loop_
_entity_poly.entity_id
_entity_poly.type
_entity_poly.pdbx_seq_one_letter_code
_entity_poly.pdbx_strand_id
1 'polypeptide(L)'
;MTEDQTQLLPIEVIQNKIMVIRNEKVMIDRDLAQLYGVSTKVLNQAVSRNRKRFPSDFMFRVNKKEKEELVTNCDRLRSLKHSTVMPRVFTEQGVAMLSTVLNSNRAIEVNIAIMRAFVQLRKISSSQKQLAKKLQEIETRLKDHDESIETIFEAIRQMLAPPEKPRRPIGFEAKEPKAQYGKKKK
;
A
#
# COMPACT_ATOMS: atom_id res chain seq x y z
N MET A 1 -24.72 15.62 41.94
CA MET A 1 -24.20 15.88 40.59
C MET A 1 -22.96 15.02 40.47
N THR A 2 -23.14 13.80 40.01
CA THR A 2 -22.04 12.85 39.72
C THR A 2 -21.52 13.20 38.33
N GLU A 3 -20.31 13.75 38.27
CA GLU A 3 -19.57 13.90 37.02
C GLU A 3 -19.33 12.48 36.48
N ASP A 4 -20.12 12.13 35.48
CA ASP A 4 -19.92 10.95 34.67
C ASP A 4 -18.60 11.16 33.92
N GLN A 5 -17.51 10.61 34.47
CA GLN A 5 -16.21 10.57 33.80
C GLN A 5 -16.37 9.71 32.56
N THR A 6 -16.83 10.32 31.49
CA THR A 6 -16.82 9.75 30.15
C THR A 6 -15.35 9.54 29.79
N GLN A 7 -14.87 8.37 30.13
CA GLN A 7 -13.49 7.94 29.81
C GLN A 7 -13.38 7.94 28.29
N LEU A 8 -12.84 9.03 27.74
CA LEU A 8 -12.55 9.18 26.33
C LEU A 8 -11.72 7.97 25.91
N LEU A 9 -12.32 7.08 25.13
CA LEU A 9 -11.63 5.92 24.60
C LEU A 9 -10.41 6.41 23.79
N PRO A 10 -9.19 5.97 24.13
CA PRO A 10 -7.99 6.35 23.37
C PRO A 10 -8.19 5.99 21.90
N ILE A 11 -7.84 6.91 21.01
CA ILE A 11 -8.01 6.75 19.57
C ILE A 11 -7.27 5.48 19.07
N GLU A 12 -6.13 5.18 19.66
CA GLU A 12 -5.31 4.02 19.36
C GLU A 12 -6.06 2.71 19.59
N VAL A 13 -6.86 2.64 20.66
CA VAL A 13 -7.70 1.46 20.96
C VAL A 13 -8.74 1.25 19.88
N ILE A 14 -9.32 2.33 19.36
CA ILE A 14 -10.29 2.28 18.28
C ILE A 14 -9.61 1.91 16.95
N GLN A 15 -8.45 2.50 16.65
CA GLN A 15 -7.68 2.21 15.44
C GLN A 15 -7.31 0.73 15.36
N ASN A 16 -6.91 0.11 16.46
CA ASN A 16 -6.59 -1.32 16.55
C ASN A 16 -7.80 -2.24 16.30
N LYS A 17 -9.03 -1.71 16.34
CA LYS A 17 -10.26 -2.44 16.02
C LYS A 17 -10.70 -2.27 14.55
N ILE A 18 -10.10 -1.34 13.83
CA ILE A 18 -10.33 -1.15 12.39
C ILE A 18 -9.42 -2.10 11.63
N MET A 19 -9.98 -2.87 10.73
CA MET A 19 -9.27 -3.85 9.88
C MET A 19 -9.59 -3.62 8.42
N VAL A 20 -8.83 -4.26 7.53
CA VAL A 20 -9.06 -4.20 6.08
C VAL A 20 -9.63 -5.52 5.60
N ILE A 21 -10.82 -5.50 5.00
CA ILE A 21 -11.48 -6.66 4.39
C ILE A 21 -11.99 -6.22 3.02
N ARG A 22 -11.68 -6.96 1.97
CA ARG A 22 -12.05 -6.60 0.57
C ARG A 22 -11.59 -5.20 0.16
N ASN A 23 -10.40 -4.80 0.62
CA ASN A 23 -9.83 -3.46 0.41
C ASN A 23 -10.61 -2.31 1.07
N GLU A 24 -11.59 -2.61 1.93
CA GLU A 24 -12.35 -1.63 2.71
C GLU A 24 -11.92 -1.64 4.17
N LYS A 25 -11.80 -0.45 4.78
CA LYS A 25 -11.58 -0.31 6.21
C LYS A 25 -12.90 -0.55 6.94
N VAL A 26 -12.95 -1.55 7.80
CA VAL A 26 -14.17 -1.99 8.46
C VAL A 26 -13.97 -2.25 9.94
N MET A 27 -15.05 -2.24 10.69
CA MET A 27 -15.12 -2.71 12.08
C MET A 27 -16.12 -3.86 12.20
N ILE A 28 -15.78 -4.85 13.04
CA ILE A 28 -16.63 -6.01 13.29
C ILE A 28 -17.73 -5.69 14.31
N ASP A 29 -18.90 -6.28 14.13
CA ASP A 29 -20.08 -6.09 14.99
C ASP A 29 -19.81 -6.30 16.48
N ARG A 30 -18.97 -7.26 16.83
CA ARG A 30 -18.57 -7.54 18.23
C ARG A 30 -17.78 -6.39 18.84
N ASP A 31 -16.80 -5.85 18.11
CA ASP A 31 -15.98 -4.73 18.59
C ASP A 31 -16.80 -3.46 18.72
N LEU A 32 -17.69 -3.21 17.77
CA LEU A 32 -18.64 -2.11 17.82
C LEU A 32 -19.59 -2.23 19.00
N ALA A 33 -20.16 -3.41 19.24
CA ALA A 33 -21.03 -3.66 20.37
C ALA A 33 -20.30 -3.36 21.70
N GLN A 34 -19.05 -3.79 21.83
CA GLN A 34 -18.22 -3.51 23.00
C GLN A 34 -18.02 -1.99 23.20
N LEU A 35 -17.70 -1.26 22.14
CA LEU A 35 -17.50 0.20 22.21
C LEU A 35 -18.78 0.93 22.60
N TYR A 36 -19.90 0.55 22.00
CA TYR A 36 -21.22 1.12 22.33
C TYR A 36 -21.78 0.68 23.69
N GLY A 37 -21.15 -0.30 24.36
CA GLY A 37 -21.61 -0.81 25.65
C GLY A 37 -22.89 -1.66 25.55
N VAL A 38 -23.13 -2.28 24.42
CA VAL A 38 -24.28 -3.16 24.18
C VAL A 38 -23.82 -4.59 23.81
N SER A 39 -24.73 -5.57 23.93
CA SER A 39 -24.40 -6.90 23.42
C SER A 39 -24.43 -6.94 21.88
N THR A 40 -23.62 -7.82 21.27
CA THR A 40 -23.62 -8.04 19.82
C THR A 40 -25.00 -8.42 19.30
N LYS A 41 -25.80 -9.13 20.11
CA LYS A 41 -27.19 -9.48 19.80
C LYS A 41 -28.07 -8.25 19.67
N VAL A 42 -27.98 -7.30 20.61
CA VAL A 42 -28.76 -6.06 20.62
C VAL A 42 -28.40 -5.20 19.40
N LEU A 43 -27.08 -5.01 19.15
CA LEU A 43 -26.62 -4.27 17.98
C LEU A 43 -27.14 -4.89 16.70
N ASN A 44 -26.96 -6.18 16.52
CA ASN A 44 -27.38 -6.90 15.32
C ASN A 44 -28.90 -6.91 15.13
N GLN A 45 -29.67 -6.88 16.22
CA GLN A 45 -31.14 -6.77 16.19
C GLN A 45 -31.57 -5.36 15.72
N ALA A 46 -30.94 -4.31 16.25
CA ALA A 46 -31.18 -2.92 15.84
C ALA A 46 -30.88 -2.73 14.34
N VAL A 47 -29.76 -3.25 13.87
CA VAL A 47 -29.40 -3.25 12.43
C VAL A 47 -30.43 -4.00 11.59
N SER A 48 -30.89 -5.17 12.04
CA SER A 48 -31.86 -5.98 11.31
C SER A 48 -33.23 -5.28 11.18
N ARG A 49 -33.66 -4.58 12.23
CA ARG A 49 -34.89 -3.76 12.21
C ARG A 49 -34.79 -2.56 11.26
N ASN A 50 -33.56 -2.07 11.03
CA ASN A 50 -33.27 -0.91 10.20
C ASN A 50 -32.53 -1.29 8.91
N ARG A 51 -32.75 -2.48 8.36
CA ARG A 51 -31.97 -3.06 7.25
C ARG A 51 -31.81 -2.13 6.04
N LYS A 52 -32.82 -1.34 5.72
CA LYS A 52 -32.81 -0.38 4.60
C LYS A 52 -31.73 0.70 4.72
N ARG A 53 -31.24 0.96 5.95
CA ARG A 53 -30.18 1.94 6.22
C ARG A 53 -28.77 1.37 6.02
N PHE A 54 -28.64 0.06 5.81
CA PHE A 54 -27.37 -0.63 5.67
C PHE A 54 -27.29 -1.38 4.34
N PRO A 55 -27.08 -0.67 3.23
CA PRO A 55 -26.79 -1.27 1.94
C PRO A 55 -25.48 -2.06 1.99
N SER A 56 -25.14 -2.78 0.91
CA SER A 56 -23.98 -3.70 0.89
C SER A 56 -22.62 -3.02 1.01
N ASP A 57 -22.53 -1.75 0.64
CA ASP A 57 -21.36 -0.89 0.79
C ASP A 57 -21.21 -0.29 2.22
N PHE A 58 -22.27 -0.33 3.04
CA PHE A 58 -22.24 0.11 4.45
C PHE A 58 -21.99 -1.06 5.39
N MET A 59 -22.56 -2.24 5.08
CA MET A 59 -22.44 -3.43 5.92
C MET A 59 -22.55 -4.71 5.11
N PHE A 60 -21.61 -5.63 5.34
CA PHE A 60 -21.67 -6.96 4.76
C PHE A 60 -21.33 -8.05 5.78
N ARG A 61 -21.56 -9.30 5.44
CA ARG A 61 -21.12 -10.45 6.21
C ARG A 61 -19.83 -10.99 5.63
N VAL A 62 -18.90 -11.34 6.50
CA VAL A 62 -17.69 -12.06 6.07
C VAL A 62 -18.05 -13.48 5.65
N ASN A 63 -17.32 -14.02 4.69
CA ASN A 63 -17.44 -15.41 4.30
C ASN A 63 -16.59 -16.31 5.21
N LYS A 64 -16.63 -17.63 5.00
CA LYS A 64 -15.91 -18.60 5.85
C LYS A 64 -14.40 -18.39 5.79
N LYS A 65 -13.83 -18.17 4.61
CA LYS A 65 -12.41 -17.94 4.40
C LYS A 65 -11.93 -16.66 5.09
N GLU A 66 -12.64 -15.55 4.90
CA GLU A 66 -12.37 -14.27 5.54
C GLU A 66 -12.43 -14.39 7.07
N LYS A 67 -13.38 -15.15 7.60
CA LYS A 67 -13.49 -15.42 9.03
C LYS A 67 -12.28 -16.22 9.56
N GLU A 68 -11.84 -17.24 8.84
CA GLU A 68 -10.66 -18.03 9.20
C GLU A 68 -9.40 -17.14 9.21
N GLU A 69 -9.22 -16.29 8.22
CA GLU A 69 -8.12 -15.31 8.16
C GLU A 69 -8.16 -14.33 9.35
N LEU A 70 -9.33 -13.81 9.71
CA LEU A 70 -9.51 -12.92 10.86
C LEU A 70 -9.13 -13.60 12.17
N VAL A 71 -9.53 -14.85 12.37
CA VAL A 71 -9.22 -15.63 13.58
C VAL A 71 -7.73 -15.96 13.68
N THR A 72 -7.08 -16.19 12.54
CA THR A 72 -5.64 -16.51 12.50
C THR A 72 -4.78 -15.26 12.76
N ASN A 73 -5.16 -14.12 12.18
CA ASN A 73 -4.36 -12.90 12.22
C ASN A 73 -4.66 -11.99 13.43
N CYS A 74 -5.75 -12.23 14.16
CA CYS A 74 -6.17 -11.37 15.26
C CYS A 74 -6.51 -12.19 16.52
N ASP A 75 -5.62 -12.21 17.49
CA ASP A 75 -5.81 -12.95 18.76
C ASP A 75 -7.12 -12.60 19.47
N ARG A 76 -7.53 -11.32 19.47
CA ARG A 76 -8.79 -10.87 20.08
C ARG A 76 -10.03 -11.49 19.44
N LEU A 77 -9.91 -12.04 18.21
CA LEU A 77 -11.00 -12.64 17.45
C LEU A 77 -10.98 -14.20 17.52
N ARG A 78 -10.05 -14.80 18.24
CA ARG A 78 -9.95 -16.27 18.39
C ARG A 78 -11.25 -16.92 18.85
N SER A 79 -12.02 -16.25 19.69
CA SER A 79 -13.33 -16.76 20.15
C SER A 79 -14.37 -16.91 19.02
N LEU A 80 -14.18 -16.24 17.87
CA LEU A 80 -15.02 -16.43 16.69
C LEU A 80 -14.81 -17.78 16.02
N LYS A 81 -13.69 -18.49 16.31
CA LYS A 81 -13.40 -19.82 15.77
C LYS A 81 -14.56 -20.80 16.03
N HIS A 82 -15.12 -20.74 17.22
CA HIS A 82 -16.19 -21.65 17.64
C HIS A 82 -17.61 -21.12 17.38
N SER A 83 -17.74 -19.93 16.81
CA SER A 83 -19.04 -19.35 16.47
C SER A 83 -19.54 -19.91 15.13
N THR A 84 -20.78 -20.36 15.08
CA THR A 84 -21.47 -20.76 13.83
C THR A 84 -21.96 -19.54 13.04
N VAL A 85 -22.08 -18.40 13.72
CA VAL A 85 -22.59 -17.16 13.11
C VAL A 85 -21.47 -16.42 12.37
N MET A 86 -21.72 -16.05 11.11
CA MET A 86 -20.80 -15.21 10.35
C MET A 86 -20.93 -13.76 10.82
N PRO A 87 -19.82 -13.14 11.28
CA PRO A 87 -19.86 -11.78 11.78
C PRO A 87 -20.25 -10.78 10.68
N ARG A 88 -20.86 -9.69 11.11
CA ARG A 88 -21.11 -8.53 10.26
C ARG A 88 -19.96 -7.54 10.41
N VAL A 89 -19.60 -6.91 9.34
CA VAL A 89 -18.61 -5.84 9.33
C VAL A 89 -19.23 -4.58 8.75
N PHE A 90 -18.81 -3.45 9.29
CA PHE A 90 -19.34 -2.14 8.98
C PHE A 90 -18.23 -1.25 8.46
N THR A 91 -18.44 -0.62 7.31
CA THR A 91 -17.57 0.42 6.78
C THR A 91 -17.70 1.70 7.61
N GLU A 92 -16.91 2.73 7.33
CA GLU A 92 -17.04 4.05 7.97
C GLU A 92 -18.48 4.57 7.91
N GLN A 93 -19.12 4.48 6.73
CA GLN A 93 -20.49 4.90 6.49
C GLN A 93 -21.49 4.05 7.30
N GLY A 94 -21.25 2.75 7.37
CA GLY A 94 -22.06 1.84 8.17
C GLY A 94 -21.98 2.14 9.65
N VAL A 95 -20.77 2.47 10.16
CA VAL A 95 -20.60 2.89 11.57
C VAL A 95 -21.30 4.22 11.82
N ALA A 96 -21.19 5.20 10.92
CA ALA A 96 -21.90 6.47 11.04
C ALA A 96 -23.42 6.26 11.17
N MET A 97 -23.98 5.31 10.40
CA MET A 97 -25.39 4.95 10.48
C MET A 97 -25.79 4.33 11.83
N LEU A 98 -24.89 3.59 12.49
CA LEU A 98 -25.20 2.94 13.77
C LEU A 98 -25.58 3.93 14.86
N SER A 99 -25.00 5.13 14.90
CA SER A 99 -25.34 6.16 15.89
C SER A 99 -26.81 6.57 15.83
N THR A 100 -27.37 6.64 14.63
CA THR A 100 -28.79 7.00 14.42
C THR A 100 -29.75 5.87 14.79
N VAL A 101 -29.26 4.62 14.78
CA VAL A 101 -30.06 3.42 15.06
C VAL A 101 -30.03 3.05 16.54
N LEU A 102 -28.89 3.28 17.21
CA LEU A 102 -28.72 2.99 18.63
C LEU A 102 -29.25 4.11 19.53
N ASN A 103 -29.36 5.33 19.02
CA ASN A 103 -30.01 6.50 19.61
C ASN A 103 -29.75 6.69 21.11
N SER A 104 -28.48 6.70 21.53
CA SER A 104 -28.06 6.99 22.91
C SER A 104 -26.89 7.96 22.92
N ASN A 105 -26.76 8.75 24.03
CA ASN A 105 -25.63 9.69 24.19
C ASN A 105 -24.30 9.00 24.03
N ARG A 106 -24.13 7.82 24.63
CA ARG A 106 -22.92 7.00 24.45
C ARG A 106 -22.67 6.62 22.98
N ALA A 107 -23.72 6.30 22.22
CA ALA A 107 -23.58 5.97 20.80
C ALA A 107 -23.08 7.17 19.99
N ILE A 108 -23.50 8.37 20.33
CA ILE A 108 -23.05 9.61 19.68
C ILE A 108 -21.56 9.83 19.96
N GLU A 109 -21.15 9.78 21.24
CA GLU A 109 -19.76 10.00 21.66
C GLU A 109 -18.79 8.99 21.05
N VAL A 110 -19.13 7.70 21.15
CA VAL A 110 -18.35 6.62 20.56
C VAL A 110 -18.26 6.76 19.05
N ASN A 111 -19.36 7.14 18.39
CA ASN A 111 -19.35 7.35 16.94
C ASN A 111 -18.42 8.49 16.54
N ILE A 112 -18.42 9.62 17.27
CA ILE A 112 -17.48 10.72 17.03
C ILE A 112 -16.03 10.24 17.16
N ALA A 113 -15.72 9.46 18.20
CA ALA A 113 -14.37 8.91 18.40
C ALA A 113 -13.97 7.96 17.28
N ILE A 114 -14.88 7.09 16.82
CA ILE A 114 -14.63 6.17 15.70
C ILE A 114 -14.40 6.95 14.39
N MET A 115 -15.23 7.96 14.11
CA MET A 115 -15.05 8.80 12.91
C MET A 115 -13.69 9.50 12.91
N ARG A 116 -13.26 10.04 14.06
CA ARG A 116 -11.91 10.61 14.20
C ARG A 116 -10.80 9.60 13.92
N ALA A 117 -10.95 8.36 14.39
CA ALA A 117 -10.00 7.28 14.12
C ALA A 117 -9.92 6.93 12.62
N PHE A 118 -11.05 6.83 11.91
CA PHE A 118 -11.08 6.61 10.45
C PHE A 118 -10.40 7.75 9.69
N VAL A 119 -10.67 9.01 10.08
CA VAL A 119 -10.03 10.19 9.45
C VAL A 119 -8.51 10.15 9.64
N GLN A 120 -8.02 9.83 10.84
CA GLN A 120 -6.59 9.71 11.10
C GLN A 120 -5.94 8.59 10.28
N LEU A 121 -6.55 7.41 10.23
CA LEU A 121 -6.06 6.29 9.41
C LEU A 121 -6.03 6.63 7.91
N ARG A 122 -6.95 7.47 7.44
CA ARG A 122 -6.95 7.96 6.06
C ARG A 122 -5.76 8.89 5.79
N LYS A 123 -5.48 9.82 6.72
CA LYS A 123 -4.33 10.74 6.62
C LYS A 123 -3.01 9.96 6.60
N ILE A 124 -2.84 8.98 7.47
CA ILE A 124 -1.63 8.13 7.51
C ILE A 124 -1.47 7.38 6.17
N SER A 125 -2.53 6.77 5.67
CA SER A 125 -2.49 6.04 4.39
C SER A 125 -2.15 6.95 3.20
N SER A 126 -2.63 8.19 3.19
CA SER A 126 -2.32 9.15 2.12
C SER A 126 -0.87 9.63 2.17
N SER A 127 -0.34 9.90 3.37
CA SER A 127 1.06 10.30 3.55
C SER A 127 2.04 9.19 3.16
N GLN A 128 1.72 7.92 3.48
CA GLN A 128 2.53 6.78 3.05
C GLN A 128 2.59 6.64 1.52
N LYS A 129 1.47 6.83 0.82
CA LYS A 129 1.46 6.81 -0.65
C LYS A 129 2.29 7.94 -1.25
N GLN A 130 2.23 9.14 -0.67
CA GLN A 130 3.06 10.28 -1.12
C GLN A 130 4.55 10.01 -0.88
N LEU A 131 4.90 9.42 0.27
CA LEU A 131 6.28 9.06 0.58
C LEU A 131 6.81 8.00 -0.39
N ALA A 132 6.04 6.95 -0.67
CA ALA A 132 6.41 5.93 -1.63
C ALA A 132 6.65 6.52 -3.04
N LYS A 133 5.79 7.45 -3.48
CA LYS A 133 5.97 8.15 -4.75
C LYS A 133 7.27 8.97 -4.78
N LYS A 134 7.56 9.73 -3.71
CA LYS A 134 8.80 10.50 -3.61
C LYS A 134 10.04 9.61 -3.61
N LEU A 135 9.98 8.45 -2.94
CA LEU A 135 11.07 7.48 -2.94
C LEU A 135 11.35 6.98 -4.35
N GLN A 136 10.32 6.62 -5.09
CA GLN A 136 10.44 6.18 -6.48
C GLN A 136 11.01 7.29 -7.40
N GLU A 137 10.61 8.54 -7.20
CA GLU A 137 11.19 9.69 -7.93
C GLU A 137 12.69 9.85 -7.64
N ILE A 138 13.11 9.66 -6.38
CA ILE A 138 14.53 9.73 -5.98
C ILE A 138 15.32 8.57 -6.58
N GLU A 139 14.79 7.35 -6.54
CA GLU A 139 15.43 6.17 -7.14
C GLU A 139 15.66 6.34 -8.65
N THR A 140 14.68 6.90 -9.36
CA THR A 140 14.81 7.20 -10.79
C THR A 140 15.94 8.21 -11.03
N ARG A 141 15.96 9.31 -10.27
CA ARG A 141 17.01 10.34 -10.41
C ARG A 141 18.41 9.80 -10.09
N LEU A 142 18.54 8.89 -9.12
CA LEU A 142 19.82 8.24 -8.82
C LEU A 142 20.34 7.42 -9.99
N LYS A 143 19.45 6.66 -10.66
CA LYS A 143 19.83 5.91 -11.88
C LYS A 143 20.31 6.83 -13.00
N ASP A 144 19.60 7.93 -13.24
CA ASP A 144 19.99 8.92 -14.25
C ASP A 144 21.38 9.55 -13.95
N HIS A 145 21.69 9.74 -12.65
CA HIS A 145 23.01 10.23 -12.20
C HIS A 145 24.10 9.18 -12.43
N ASP A 146 23.85 7.90 -12.13
CA ASP A 146 24.81 6.82 -12.34
C ASP A 146 25.14 6.67 -13.83
N GLU A 147 24.16 6.70 -14.73
CA GLU A 147 24.38 6.68 -16.18
C GLU A 147 25.20 7.89 -16.67
N SER A 148 24.94 9.08 -16.09
CA SER A 148 25.71 10.27 -16.41
C SER A 148 27.16 10.17 -15.95
N ILE A 149 27.40 9.59 -14.80
CA ILE A 149 28.75 9.35 -14.24
C ILE A 149 29.50 8.35 -15.12
N GLU A 150 28.88 7.25 -15.56
CA GLU A 150 29.50 6.29 -16.46
C GLU A 150 29.90 6.96 -17.79
N THR A 151 29.04 7.78 -18.35
CA THR A 151 29.31 8.55 -19.58
C THR A 151 30.53 9.46 -19.42
N ILE A 152 30.64 10.13 -18.29
CA ILE A 152 31.81 11.01 -17.98
C ILE A 152 33.08 10.15 -17.86
N PHE A 153 33.03 9.00 -17.21
CA PHE A 153 34.19 8.11 -17.10
C PHE A 153 34.63 7.55 -18.46
N GLU A 154 33.69 7.22 -19.33
CA GLU A 154 34.01 6.81 -20.70
C GLU A 154 34.68 7.93 -21.50
N ALA A 155 34.16 9.16 -21.42
CA ALA A 155 34.78 10.31 -22.08
C ALA A 155 36.22 10.56 -21.57
N ILE A 156 36.45 10.47 -20.27
CA ILE A 156 37.78 10.60 -19.67
C ILE A 156 38.72 9.47 -20.16
N ARG A 157 38.24 8.23 -20.23
CA ARG A 157 39.05 7.10 -20.76
C ARG A 157 39.43 7.31 -22.22
N GLN A 158 38.53 7.83 -23.05
CA GLN A 158 38.82 8.18 -24.44
C GLN A 158 39.87 9.29 -24.56
N MET A 159 39.82 10.30 -23.70
CA MET A 159 40.80 11.38 -23.68
C MET A 159 42.17 10.94 -23.20
N LEU A 160 42.25 9.92 -22.31
CA LEU A 160 43.48 9.37 -21.77
C LEU A 160 44.05 8.25 -22.63
N ALA A 161 43.31 7.74 -23.60
CA ALA A 161 43.80 6.73 -24.53
C ALA A 161 44.96 7.31 -25.37
N PRO A 162 46.14 6.70 -25.39
CA PRO A 162 47.24 7.19 -26.22
C PRO A 162 46.83 7.15 -27.70
N PRO A 163 47.19 8.20 -28.47
CA PRO A 163 46.85 8.24 -29.89
C PRO A 163 47.38 6.99 -30.59
N GLU A 164 46.53 6.26 -31.29
CA GLU A 164 46.95 5.14 -32.10
C GLU A 164 47.98 5.61 -33.08
N LYS A 165 49.23 5.19 -32.87
CA LYS A 165 50.30 5.45 -33.86
C LYS A 165 49.87 4.78 -35.15
N PRO A 166 49.78 5.54 -36.29
CA PRO A 166 49.45 4.91 -37.56
C PRO A 166 50.45 3.81 -37.82
N ARG A 167 50.01 2.56 -37.91
CA ARG A 167 50.86 1.43 -38.29
C ARG A 167 51.41 1.71 -39.68
N ARG A 168 52.71 2.11 -39.74
CA ARG A 168 53.40 2.18 -41.04
C ARG A 168 53.41 0.79 -41.63
N PRO A 169 52.88 0.60 -42.84
CA PRO A 169 52.97 -0.70 -43.47
C PRO A 169 54.45 -0.99 -43.71
N ILE A 170 54.98 -2.01 -43.04
CA ILE A 170 56.30 -2.55 -43.28
C ILE A 170 56.14 -3.48 -44.50
N GLY A 171 56.20 -2.88 -45.68
CA GLY A 171 56.22 -3.60 -46.95
C GLY A 171 57.39 -3.12 -47.75
N PHE A 172 58.37 -4.00 -48.00
CA PHE A 172 59.37 -3.78 -49.01
C PHE A 172 58.66 -3.82 -50.36
N GLU A 173 58.50 -2.68 -51.04
CA GLU A 173 58.18 -2.63 -52.48
C GLU A 173 59.47 -3.03 -53.23
N ALA A 174 59.56 -4.27 -53.57
CA ALA A 174 60.56 -4.71 -54.53
C ALA A 174 60.13 -4.17 -55.88
N LYS A 175 60.80 -3.10 -56.39
CA LYS A 175 60.69 -2.65 -57.77
C LYS A 175 61.60 -3.56 -58.57
N GLU A 176 61.05 -4.63 -59.15
CA GLU A 176 61.75 -5.39 -60.17
C GLU A 176 61.88 -4.53 -61.44
N PRO A 177 63.14 -4.35 -61.95
CA PRO A 177 63.32 -3.70 -63.22
C PRO A 177 62.83 -4.62 -64.36
N LYS A 178 61.92 -4.14 -65.22
CA LYS A 178 61.47 -4.82 -66.42
C LYS A 178 62.64 -5.01 -67.34
N ALA A 179 63.15 -6.26 -67.55
CA ALA A 179 64.12 -6.60 -68.54
C ALA A 179 63.50 -6.46 -69.97
N GLN A 180 64.10 -5.59 -70.78
CA GLN A 180 63.73 -5.44 -72.16
C GLN A 180 64.47 -6.57 -72.96
N TYR A 181 63.74 -7.53 -73.40
CA TYR A 181 64.24 -8.49 -74.37
C TYR A 181 64.10 -7.92 -75.76
N GLY A 182 65.27 -7.62 -76.36
CA GLY A 182 65.36 -7.17 -77.75
C GLY A 182 65.00 -8.27 -78.72
N LYS A 183 64.11 -7.92 -79.66
CA LYS A 183 63.85 -8.76 -80.86
C LYS A 183 65.08 -8.76 -81.76
N LYS A 184 65.75 -9.91 -82.00
CA LYS A 184 66.63 -10.11 -83.11
C LYS A 184 65.83 -10.52 -84.35
N LYS A 185 66.05 -9.76 -85.45
CA LYS A 185 65.61 -10.11 -86.79
C LYS A 185 66.44 -11.32 -87.34
N LYS A 186 65.73 -12.22 -87.91
CA LYS A 186 65.94 -12.77 -89.29
C LYS A 186 64.65 -13.44 -89.69
#